data_e3155908cf18a85ee7ce1def9069ba13
#
_entry.id   e3155908cf18a85ee7ce1def9069ba13
#
_cell.length_a   1.000
_cell.length_b   1.000
_cell.length_c   1.000
_cell.angle_alpha   90.00
_cell.angle_beta   90.00
_cell.angle_gamma   90.00
#
_symmetry.space_group_name_H-M   'P 1'
#
loop_
_entity.id
_entity.type
_entity.pdbx_description
1 polymer ?
#
loop_
_entity_poly.entity_id
_entity_poly.type
_entity_poly.pdbx_seq_one_letter_code
_entity_poly.pdbx_strand_id
1 'polypeptide(L)'
;VTVYVDNYRCPTTVGRLTGRWSHLTADTPEELQTFAARLGLRLAWFQARCRYATCPAPDGVCVHFHYDVVDIMRTRAIQAGAIPIDIRDFGQLIRIRRLARQRMSEAAR
;
A
#
# COMPACT_ATOMS: atom_id res chain seq x y z
N VAL A 1 -13.33 6.40 0.66
CA VAL A 1 -12.07 6.83 1.29
C VAL A 1 -11.66 5.77 2.30
N THR A 2 -10.90 4.77 1.84
CA THR A 2 -10.59 3.63 2.69
C THR A 2 -9.10 3.34 2.67
N VAL A 3 -8.54 3.14 3.86
CA VAL A 3 -7.18 2.70 4.07
C VAL A 3 -7.22 1.27 4.61
N TYR A 4 -6.33 0.43 4.13
CA TYR A 4 -6.27 -0.99 4.47
C TYR A 4 -4.88 -1.36 5.00
N VAL A 5 -4.83 -2.31 5.91
CA VAL A 5 -3.56 -2.92 6.33
C VAL A 5 -3.74 -4.43 6.35
N ASP A 6 -2.83 -5.16 5.69
CA ASP A 6 -2.94 -6.62 5.62
C ASP A 6 -2.31 -7.31 6.82
N ASN A 7 -2.34 -8.64 6.80
CA ASN A 7 -1.78 -9.50 7.84
C ASN A 7 -0.58 -10.31 7.32
N TYR A 8 0.16 -9.78 6.35
CA TYR A 8 1.33 -10.47 5.81
C TYR A 8 2.33 -10.80 6.91
N ARG A 9 2.68 -9.83 7.75
CA ARG A 9 3.54 -9.99 8.92
C ARG A 9 4.82 -10.77 8.62
N CYS A 10 5.45 -10.45 7.48
CA CYS A 10 6.68 -11.13 7.06
C CYS A 10 7.84 -10.79 8.00
N PRO A 11 8.47 -11.78 8.64
CA PRO A 11 9.63 -11.52 9.49
C PRO A 11 10.84 -11.17 8.63
N THR A 12 11.33 -9.94 8.79
CA THR A 12 12.51 -9.46 8.07
C THR A 12 13.09 -8.21 8.71
N THR A 13 14.22 -7.76 8.21
CA THR A 13 14.88 -6.53 8.63
C THR A 13 14.83 -5.51 7.49
N VAL A 14 14.32 -4.32 7.78
CA VAL A 14 14.34 -3.18 6.86
C VAL A 14 15.13 -2.07 7.53
N GLY A 15 16.25 -1.68 6.92
CA GLY A 15 17.19 -0.77 7.56
C GLY A 15 17.75 -1.35 8.85
N ARG A 16 17.48 -0.71 9.98
CA ARG A 16 17.93 -1.17 11.31
C ARG A 16 16.82 -1.82 12.13
N LEU A 17 15.63 -1.97 11.55
CA LEU A 17 14.47 -2.45 12.28
C LEU A 17 14.12 -3.86 11.84
N THR A 18 14.26 -4.79 12.77
CA THR A 18 13.84 -6.19 12.61
C THR A 18 12.45 -6.34 13.21
N GLY A 19 11.56 -6.99 12.48
CA GLY A 19 10.20 -7.21 12.95
C GLY A 19 9.37 -7.96 11.93
N ARG A 20 8.06 -7.95 12.12
CA ARG A 20 7.10 -8.51 11.18
C ARG A 20 6.43 -7.37 10.43
N TRP A 21 6.49 -7.42 9.11
CA TRP A 21 6.10 -6.33 8.23
C TRP A 21 4.86 -6.68 7.43
N SER A 22 3.93 -5.75 7.40
CA SER A 22 2.68 -5.85 6.64
C SER A 22 2.57 -4.66 5.67
N HIS A 23 1.61 -4.73 4.75
CA HIS A 23 1.38 -3.67 3.76
C HIS A 23 0.24 -2.76 4.21
N LEU A 24 0.49 -1.45 4.17
CA LEU A 24 -0.51 -0.40 4.36
C LEU A 24 -0.78 0.22 3.00
N THR A 25 -2.04 0.26 2.58
CA THR A 25 -2.44 0.81 1.29
C THR A 25 -3.79 1.51 1.41
N ALA A 26 -4.27 2.10 0.33
CA ALA A 26 -5.55 2.80 0.30
C ALA A 26 -6.18 2.72 -1.09
N ASP A 27 -7.37 3.26 -1.24
CA ASP A 27 -8.04 3.31 -2.54
C ASP A 27 -7.29 4.19 -3.54
N THR A 28 -6.66 5.27 -3.06
CA THR A 28 -5.82 6.15 -3.88
C THR A 28 -4.48 6.42 -3.20
N PRO A 29 -3.43 6.76 -3.98
CA PRO A 29 -2.15 7.16 -3.38
C PRO A 29 -2.27 8.38 -2.47
N GLU A 30 -3.13 9.35 -2.82
CA GLU A 30 -3.33 10.58 -2.06
C GLU A 30 -3.92 10.30 -0.67
N GLU A 31 -4.90 9.41 -0.60
CA GLU A 31 -5.49 8.98 0.68
C GLU A 31 -4.46 8.28 1.56
N LEU A 32 -3.64 7.41 0.95
CA LEU A 32 -2.59 6.72 1.66
C LEU A 32 -1.57 7.70 2.23
N GLN A 33 -1.13 8.68 1.44
CA GLN A 33 -0.17 9.70 1.88
C GLN A 33 -0.72 10.51 3.05
N THR A 34 -1.97 10.93 2.98
CA THR A 34 -2.62 11.70 4.05
C THR A 34 -2.68 10.88 5.34
N PHE A 35 -3.09 9.63 5.25
CA PHE A 35 -3.18 8.73 6.39
C PHE A 35 -1.80 8.45 6.99
N ALA A 36 -0.82 8.14 6.14
CA ALA A 36 0.54 7.84 6.56
C ALA A 36 1.18 9.03 7.30
N ALA A 37 0.95 10.25 6.83
CA ALA A 37 1.45 11.45 7.48
C ALA A 37 0.88 11.61 8.90
N ARG A 38 -0.40 11.35 9.09
CA ARG A 38 -1.05 11.36 10.42
C ARG A 38 -0.48 10.29 11.33
N LEU A 39 -0.11 9.16 10.77
CA LEU A 39 0.47 8.04 11.51
C LEU A 39 1.94 8.27 11.88
N GLY A 40 2.57 9.28 11.29
CA GLY A 40 3.98 9.60 11.51
C GLY A 40 4.94 8.89 10.59
N LEU A 41 4.46 8.29 9.51
CA LEU A 41 5.32 7.65 8.51
C LEU A 41 5.94 8.71 7.60
N ARG A 42 7.22 8.53 7.27
CA ARG A 42 7.92 9.45 6.40
C ARG A 42 7.52 9.22 4.94
N LEU A 43 7.32 10.30 4.20
CA LEU A 43 7.02 10.25 2.77
C LEU A 43 8.09 9.45 1.99
N ALA A 44 9.35 9.54 2.42
CA ALA A 44 10.45 8.80 1.79
C ALA A 44 10.27 7.27 1.87
N TRP A 45 9.42 6.78 2.75
CA TRP A 45 9.13 5.36 2.90
C TRP A 45 8.01 4.87 1.99
N PHE A 46 7.36 5.77 1.27
CA PHE A 46 6.32 5.41 0.31
C PHE A 46 6.91 4.61 -0.84
N GLN A 47 6.37 3.45 -1.07
CA GLN A 47 6.76 2.58 -2.18
C GLN A 47 5.79 2.77 -3.33
N ALA A 48 6.13 3.68 -4.23
CA ALA A 48 5.31 4.03 -5.38
C ALA A 48 5.30 2.93 -6.44
N ARG A 49 6.38 2.14 -6.50
CA ARG A 49 6.57 1.11 -7.53
C ARG A 49 7.00 -0.20 -6.91
N CYS A 50 6.55 -1.31 -7.51
CA CYS A 50 7.07 -2.63 -7.18
C CYS A 50 8.46 -2.82 -7.82
N ARG A 51 9.11 -3.95 -7.50
CA ARG A 51 10.44 -4.28 -7.99
C ARG A 51 10.52 -4.60 -9.50
N TYR A 52 9.38 -4.81 -10.15
CA TYR A 52 9.36 -5.17 -11.56
C TYR A 52 9.26 -3.92 -12.43
N ALA A 53 10.33 -3.66 -13.21
CA ALA A 53 10.41 -2.50 -14.08
C ALA A 53 9.33 -2.48 -15.16
N THR A 54 8.82 -3.65 -15.55
CA THR A 54 7.77 -3.80 -16.57
C THR A 54 6.37 -3.53 -16.03
N CYS A 55 6.19 -3.41 -14.70
CA CYS A 55 4.90 -3.08 -14.15
C CYS A 55 4.51 -1.64 -14.53
N PRO A 56 3.36 -1.42 -15.18
CA PRO A 56 2.96 -0.07 -15.57
C PRO A 56 2.88 0.87 -14.37
N ALA A 57 3.50 2.04 -14.48
CA ALA A 57 3.54 3.05 -13.44
C ALA A 57 3.24 4.43 -14.02
N PRO A 58 1.97 4.68 -14.45
CA PRO A 58 1.58 6.00 -14.91
C PRO A 58 1.78 7.00 -13.77
N ASP A 59 2.33 8.16 -14.10
CA ASP A 59 2.67 9.18 -13.10
C ASP A 59 3.63 8.68 -12.00
N GLY A 60 4.39 7.63 -12.29
CA GLY A 60 5.39 7.08 -11.37
C GLY A 60 4.84 6.15 -10.30
N VAL A 61 3.55 5.80 -10.34
CA VAL A 61 2.91 4.95 -9.32
C VAL A 61 2.29 3.71 -9.98
N CYS A 62 2.74 2.52 -9.58
CA CYS A 62 2.13 1.28 -10.03
C CYS A 62 0.96 0.87 -9.12
N VAL A 63 0.23 -0.18 -9.52
CA VAL A 63 -0.93 -0.68 -8.74
C VAL A 63 -0.54 -1.25 -7.37
N HIS A 64 0.76 -1.47 -7.10
CA HIS A 64 1.27 -2.06 -5.86
C HIS A 64 1.67 -1.01 -4.82
N PHE A 65 1.28 0.24 -4.98
CA PHE A 65 1.70 1.30 -4.06
C PHE A 65 1.31 0.98 -2.62
N HIS A 66 2.23 1.20 -1.69
CA HIS A 66 2.03 0.89 -0.27
C HIS A 66 3.12 1.49 0.60
N TYR A 67 2.93 1.38 1.93
CA TYR A 67 3.99 1.48 2.92
C TYR A 67 4.16 0.12 3.58
N ASP A 68 5.39 -0.20 3.98
CA ASP A 68 5.63 -1.33 4.87
C ASP A 68 5.55 -0.87 6.31
N VAL A 69 4.81 -1.61 7.15
CA VAL A 69 4.62 -1.27 8.56
C VAL A 69 4.89 -2.47 9.45
N VAL A 70 5.66 -2.25 10.52
CA VAL A 70 5.87 -3.27 11.56
C VAL A 70 4.61 -3.44 12.40
N ASP A 71 4.55 -4.53 13.19
CA ASP A 71 3.35 -4.87 13.97
C ASP A 71 2.85 -3.73 14.86
N ILE A 72 3.73 -2.98 15.52
CA ILE A 72 3.30 -1.85 16.36
C ILE A 72 2.63 -0.75 15.52
N MET A 73 3.17 -0.45 14.36
CA MET A 73 2.58 0.53 13.44
C MET A 73 1.31 0.01 12.80
N ARG A 74 1.25 -1.29 12.53
CA ARG A 74 0.03 -1.95 12.06
C ARG A 74 -1.10 -1.75 13.06
N THR A 75 -0.83 -1.99 14.35
CA THR A 75 -1.80 -1.77 15.42
C THR A 75 -2.27 -0.31 15.47
N ARG A 76 -1.34 0.63 15.39
CA ARG A 76 -1.66 2.07 15.36
C ARG A 76 -2.50 2.45 14.15
N ALA A 77 -2.20 1.86 12.99
CA ALA A 77 -2.97 2.09 11.78
C ALA A 77 -4.42 1.63 11.94
N ILE A 78 -4.63 0.46 12.51
CA ILE A 78 -5.97 -0.07 12.79
C ILE A 78 -6.72 0.86 13.77
N GLN A 79 -6.06 1.29 14.83
CA GLN A 79 -6.63 2.23 15.81
C GLN A 79 -7.00 3.57 15.17
N ALA A 80 -6.26 3.99 14.14
CA ALA A 80 -6.51 5.23 13.40
C ALA A 80 -7.54 5.09 12.28
N GLY A 81 -8.09 3.89 12.08
CA GLY A 81 -9.18 3.67 11.13
C GLY A 81 -8.84 2.81 9.92
N ALA A 82 -7.61 2.32 9.80
CA ALA A 82 -7.29 1.38 8.73
C ALA A 82 -8.06 0.07 8.91
N ILE A 83 -8.60 -0.46 7.84
CA ILE A 83 -9.35 -1.71 7.86
C ILE A 83 -8.35 -2.87 7.77
N PRO A 84 -8.31 -3.77 8.77
CA PRO A 84 -7.48 -4.96 8.67
C PRO A 84 -8.04 -5.93 7.63
N ILE A 85 -7.19 -6.39 6.74
CA ILE A 85 -7.55 -7.34 5.68
C ILE A 85 -6.55 -8.50 5.68
N ASP A 86 -6.95 -9.62 5.09
CA ASP A 86 -6.03 -10.72 4.80
C ASP A 86 -5.11 -10.34 3.64
N ILE A 87 -3.89 -10.88 3.61
CA ILE A 87 -2.94 -10.64 2.51
C ILE A 87 -3.55 -11.00 1.15
N ARG A 88 -4.43 -11.98 1.08
CA ARG A 88 -5.12 -12.36 -0.15
C ARG A 88 -6.03 -11.24 -0.65
N ASP A 89 -6.62 -10.46 0.25
CA ASP A 89 -7.46 -9.31 -0.13
C ASP A 89 -6.61 -8.18 -0.73
N PHE A 90 -5.36 -8.04 -0.31
CA PHE A 90 -4.42 -7.12 -0.96
C PHE A 90 -4.24 -7.48 -2.44
N GLY A 91 -4.08 -8.77 -2.74
CA GLY A 91 -4.03 -9.26 -4.11
C GLY A 91 -5.28 -8.91 -4.92
N GLN A 92 -6.46 -8.99 -4.31
CA GLN A 92 -7.71 -8.60 -4.94
C GLN A 92 -7.77 -7.09 -5.22
N LEU A 93 -7.30 -6.26 -4.29
CA LEU A 93 -7.20 -4.81 -4.50
C LEU A 93 -6.31 -4.48 -5.69
N ILE A 94 -5.17 -5.14 -5.82
CA ILE A 94 -4.27 -4.97 -6.97
C ILE A 94 -4.98 -5.31 -8.27
N ARG A 95 -5.70 -6.41 -8.31
CA ARG A 95 -6.47 -6.84 -9.47
C ARG A 95 -7.53 -5.80 -9.86
N ILE A 96 -8.28 -5.30 -8.88
CA ILE A 96 -9.30 -4.27 -9.09
C ILE A 96 -8.65 -3.00 -9.67
N ARG A 97 -7.51 -2.58 -9.14
CA ARG A 97 -6.77 -1.41 -9.62
C ARG A 97 -6.30 -1.57 -11.06
N ARG A 98 -5.81 -2.75 -11.43
CA ARG A 98 -5.41 -3.03 -12.81
C ARG A 98 -6.58 -2.92 -13.77
N LEU A 99 -7.71 -3.52 -13.42
CA LEU A 99 -8.91 -3.46 -14.25
C LEU A 99 -9.42 -2.02 -14.41
N ALA A 100 -9.41 -1.23 -13.35
CA ALA A 100 -9.79 0.17 -13.38
C ALA A 100 -8.88 1.00 -14.31
N ARG A 101 -7.57 0.76 -14.25
CA ARG A 101 -6.59 1.43 -15.13
C ARG A 101 -6.78 1.05 -16.58
N GLN A 102 -7.06 -0.22 -16.87
CA GLN A 102 -7.34 -0.68 -18.24
C GLN A 102 -8.57 0.02 -18.80
N ARG A 103 -9.65 0.11 -18.03
CA ARG A 103 -10.88 0.82 -18.43
C ARG A 103 -10.63 2.29 -18.73
N MET A 104 -9.84 2.96 -17.89
CA MET A 104 -9.49 4.36 -18.09
C MET A 104 -8.64 4.53 -19.37
N SER A 105 -7.69 3.64 -19.60
CA SER A 105 -6.86 3.66 -20.81
C SER A 105 -7.70 3.44 -22.07
N GLU A 106 -8.64 2.51 -22.04
CA GLU A 106 -9.55 2.25 -23.17
C GLU A 106 -10.47 3.45 -23.42
N ALA A 107 -11.00 4.08 -22.37
CA ALA A 107 -11.87 5.25 -22.50
C ALA A 107 -11.14 6.48 -23.04
N ALA A 108 -9.82 6.57 -22.85
CA ALA A 108 -8.99 7.68 -23.32
C ALA A 108 -8.58 7.58 -24.80
N ARG A 109 -8.86 6.47 -25.47
CA ARG A 109 -8.51 6.23 -26.89
C ARG A 109 -9.47 6.88 -27.86
#